data_69daac8a2c07a4d2107ba9ebf60b6f4b
#
_entry.id   69daac8a2c07a4d2107ba9ebf60b6f4b
#
_cell.length_a   1.000
_cell.length_b   1.000
_cell.length_c   1.000
_cell.angle_alpha   90.00
_cell.angle_beta   90.00
_cell.angle_gamma   90.00
#
_symmetry.space_group_name_H-M   'P 1'
#
loop_
_entity.id
_entity.type
_entity.pdbx_description
1 polymer ?
#
loop_
_entity_poly.entity_id
_entity_poly.type
_entity_poly.pdbx_seq_one_letter_code
_entity_poly.pdbx_strand_id
1 'polypeptide(L)'
;RILKQLLDDGKITAAEYSDAMYEEIILKPADAVKSQDYMTTYAITCATKALMKSQGFEFKTEFKTDQEKEEYDKEYKTVYEECHSSLYTGGYRIYTSLSMSKQSKLQKSVNTTLKGFKDKTKDGTYKLQGAATSIDNKTGFVVAIVGGRKQKNTTGYTLNRAFQSAR
;
A
#
# COMPACT_ATOMS: atom_id res chain seq x y z
N ARG A 1 22.05 -25.67 -6.36
CA ARG A 1 21.37 -26.63 -5.46
C ARG A 1 20.12 -27.21 -6.13
N ILE A 2 19.20 -26.41 -6.65
CA ILE A 2 17.94 -26.87 -7.28
C ILE A 2 18.24 -27.75 -8.52
N LEU A 3 19.08 -27.29 -9.44
CA LEU A 3 19.43 -28.06 -10.65
C LEU A 3 20.02 -29.43 -10.32
N LYS A 4 20.91 -29.49 -9.28
CA LYS A 4 21.48 -30.76 -8.86
C LYS A 4 20.42 -31.73 -8.33
N GLN A 5 19.47 -31.25 -7.54
CA GLN A 5 18.35 -32.05 -7.05
C GLN A 5 17.50 -32.59 -8.20
N LEU A 6 17.21 -31.75 -9.21
CA LEU A 6 16.47 -32.19 -10.39
C LEU A 6 17.21 -33.30 -11.19
N LEU A 7 18.54 -33.21 -11.25
CA LEU A 7 19.37 -34.25 -11.87
C LEU A 7 19.32 -35.55 -11.05
N ASP A 8 19.54 -35.45 -9.72
CA ASP A 8 19.54 -36.59 -8.80
C ASP A 8 18.18 -37.31 -8.78
N ASP A 9 17.08 -36.54 -8.91
CA ASP A 9 15.69 -37.06 -9.02
C ASP A 9 15.33 -37.58 -10.43
N GLY A 10 16.24 -37.54 -11.38
CA GLY A 10 16.04 -37.97 -12.77
C GLY A 10 15.02 -37.14 -13.55
N LYS A 11 14.78 -35.86 -13.13
CA LYS A 11 13.84 -34.93 -13.79
C LYS A 11 14.47 -34.19 -14.97
N ILE A 12 15.80 -34.10 -14.98
CA ILE A 12 16.59 -33.56 -16.07
C ILE A 12 17.77 -34.49 -16.35
N THR A 13 18.27 -34.46 -17.57
CA THR A 13 19.46 -35.19 -17.99
C THR A 13 20.74 -34.50 -17.60
N ALA A 14 21.89 -35.19 -17.64
CA ALA A 14 23.18 -34.56 -17.40
C ALA A 14 23.56 -33.47 -18.42
N ALA A 15 23.07 -33.61 -19.65
CA ALA A 15 23.22 -32.57 -20.68
C ALA A 15 22.43 -31.29 -20.33
N GLU A 16 21.17 -31.44 -20.02
CA GLU A 16 20.31 -30.32 -19.59
C GLU A 16 20.84 -29.64 -18.31
N TYR A 17 21.36 -30.42 -17.37
CA TYR A 17 22.03 -29.87 -16.18
C TYR A 17 23.24 -29.02 -16.57
N SER A 18 24.11 -29.54 -17.44
CA SER A 18 25.29 -28.82 -17.90
C SER A 18 24.92 -27.51 -18.61
N ASP A 19 23.97 -27.56 -19.55
CA ASP A 19 23.53 -26.40 -20.30
C ASP A 19 22.93 -25.33 -19.38
N ALA A 20 22.07 -25.73 -18.44
CA ALA A 20 21.43 -24.82 -17.47
C ALA A 20 22.43 -24.20 -16.48
N MET A 21 23.59 -24.84 -16.22
CA MET A 21 24.63 -24.27 -15.35
C MET A 21 25.38 -23.11 -16.00
N TYR A 22 25.44 -23.11 -17.34
CA TYR A 22 26.12 -22.06 -18.12
C TYR A 22 25.17 -21.06 -18.77
N GLU A 23 23.86 -21.30 -18.68
CA GLU A 23 22.85 -20.37 -19.17
C GLU A 23 22.84 -19.08 -18.35
N GLU A 24 22.92 -17.94 -19.02
CA GLU A 24 22.81 -16.64 -18.37
C GLU A 24 21.38 -16.40 -17.89
N ILE A 25 21.21 -16.20 -16.58
CA ILE A 25 19.91 -15.88 -15.98
C ILE A 25 19.55 -14.43 -16.30
N ILE A 26 18.73 -14.22 -17.33
CA ILE A 26 18.18 -12.91 -17.67
C ILE A 26 16.95 -12.65 -16.81
N LEU A 27 17.15 -11.82 -15.77
CA LEU A 27 16.04 -11.34 -14.96
C LEU A 27 15.21 -10.32 -15.77
N LYS A 28 13.95 -10.62 -16.00
CA LYS A 28 12.98 -9.60 -16.44
C LYS A 28 12.30 -9.04 -15.17
N PRO A 29 12.79 -7.92 -14.62
CA PRO A 29 12.10 -7.29 -13.50
C PRO A 29 10.68 -6.97 -13.98
N ALA A 30 9.69 -7.26 -13.16
CA ALA A 30 8.34 -6.79 -13.41
C ALA A 30 8.38 -5.27 -13.60
N ASP A 31 7.58 -4.76 -14.54
CA ASP A 31 7.45 -3.31 -14.72
C ASP A 31 7.27 -2.65 -13.37
N ALA A 32 7.98 -1.55 -13.14
CA ALA A 32 7.93 -0.80 -11.90
C ALA A 32 6.47 -0.62 -11.49
N VAL A 33 6.12 -1.07 -10.27
CA VAL A 33 4.77 -0.98 -9.74
C VAL A 33 4.31 0.46 -9.92
N LYS A 34 3.28 0.67 -10.75
CA LYS A 34 2.67 1.99 -10.93
C LYS A 34 2.33 2.53 -9.56
N SER A 35 2.74 3.77 -9.27
CA SER A 35 2.51 4.41 -7.97
C SER A 35 1.07 4.17 -7.54
N GLN A 36 0.87 3.60 -6.36
CA GLN A 36 -0.46 3.36 -5.82
C GLN A 36 -1.16 4.72 -5.63
N ASP A 37 -2.41 4.81 -6.02
CA ASP A 37 -3.20 6.01 -5.76
C ASP A 37 -3.71 6.04 -4.30
N TYR A 38 -4.25 7.20 -3.88
CA TYR A 38 -4.75 7.38 -2.51
C TYR A 38 -5.87 6.41 -2.14
N MET A 39 -6.68 6.00 -3.12
CA MET A 39 -7.79 5.08 -2.92
C MET A 39 -7.27 3.67 -2.64
N THR A 40 -6.30 3.20 -3.43
CA THR A 40 -5.66 1.89 -3.27
C THR A 40 -4.92 1.80 -1.93
N THR A 41 -4.12 2.82 -1.60
CA THR A 41 -3.40 2.88 -0.31
C THR A 41 -4.37 2.81 0.88
N TYR A 42 -5.49 3.54 0.81
CA TYR A 42 -6.51 3.51 1.85
C TYR A 42 -7.18 2.14 1.95
N ALA A 43 -7.59 1.56 0.81
CA ALA A 43 -8.22 0.24 0.78
C ALA A 43 -7.32 -0.86 1.37
N ILE A 44 -6.04 -0.86 1.02
CA ILE A 44 -5.06 -1.81 1.57
C ILE A 44 -4.91 -1.62 3.08
N THR A 45 -4.79 -0.37 3.56
CA THR A 45 -4.68 -0.10 5.00
C THR A 45 -5.91 -0.58 5.76
N CYS A 46 -7.11 -0.32 5.23
CA CYS A 46 -8.35 -0.80 5.85
C CYS A 46 -8.45 -2.33 5.85
N ALA A 47 -8.06 -2.98 4.76
CA ALA A 47 -8.07 -4.43 4.64
C ALA A 47 -7.05 -5.08 5.61
N THR A 48 -5.85 -4.50 5.73
CA THR A 48 -4.85 -4.95 6.71
C THR A 48 -5.40 -4.89 8.14
N LYS A 49 -6.00 -3.74 8.52
CA LYS A 49 -6.61 -3.58 9.85
C LYS A 49 -7.79 -4.53 10.09
N ALA A 50 -8.59 -4.78 9.06
CA ALA A 50 -9.68 -5.76 9.14
C ALA A 50 -9.15 -7.17 9.37
N LEU A 51 -8.05 -7.54 8.72
CA LEU A 51 -7.37 -8.83 8.90
C LEU A 51 -6.77 -8.93 10.31
N MET A 52 -6.09 -7.89 10.81
CA MET A 52 -5.59 -7.83 12.20
C MET A 52 -6.72 -8.08 13.19
N LYS A 53 -7.87 -7.39 13.01
CA LYS A 53 -9.04 -7.58 13.87
C LYS A 53 -9.58 -9.00 13.80
N SER A 54 -9.61 -9.62 12.63
CA SER A 54 -10.08 -11.01 12.47
C SER A 54 -9.16 -12.03 13.13
N GLN A 55 -7.88 -11.68 13.32
CA GLN A 55 -6.89 -12.48 14.06
C GLN A 55 -6.88 -12.18 15.57
N GLY A 56 -7.80 -11.34 16.05
CA GLY A 56 -7.95 -11.04 17.48
C GLY A 56 -7.16 -9.83 17.97
N PHE A 57 -6.52 -9.06 17.08
CA PHE A 57 -5.82 -7.84 17.50
C PHE A 57 -6.82 -6.76 17.96
N GLU A 58 -6.61 -6.23 19.15
CA GLU A 58 -7.44 -5.17 19.75
C GLU A 58 -6.81 -3.79 19.55
N PHE A 59 -7.56 -2.90 18.87
CA PHE A 59 -7.10 -1.53 18.65
C PHE A 59 -7.37 -0.68 19.88
N LYS A 60 -6.29 -0.17 20.50
CA LYS A 60 -6.34 0.74 21.64
C LYS A 60 -6.09 2.19 21.21
N THR A 61 -6.78 3.13 21.83
CA THR A 61 -6.61 4.58 21.61
C THR A 61 -6.10 5.30 22.86
N GLU A 62 -6.18 4.66 24.01
CA GLU A 62 -5.77 5.22 25.31
C GLU A 62 -4.77 4.28 25.99
N PHE A 63 -3.74 4.86 26.59
CA PHE A 63 -2.66 4.16 27.30
C PHE A 63 -2.45 4.80 28.66
N LYS A 64 -2.20 4.00 29.67
CA LYS A 64 -1.98 4.48 31.02
C LYS A 64 -0.52 4.94 31.26
N THR A 65 0.41 4.38 30.51
CA THR A 65 1.85 4.67 30.63
C THR A 65 2.49 4.72 29.24
N ASP A 66 3.62 5.44 29.13
CA ASP A 66 4.41 5.47 27.90
C ASP A 66 4.96 4.08 27.54
N GLN A 67 5.30 3.27 28.55
CA GLN A 67 5.77 1.90 28.36
C GLN A 67 4.69 1.02 27.73
N GLU A 68 3.44 1.08 28.23
CA GLU A 68 2.31 0.35 27.63
C GLU A 68 2.10 0.75 26.17
N LYS A 69 2.27 2.02 25.86
CA LYS A 69 2.17 2.51 24.49
C LYS A 69 3.29 1.99 23.59
N GLU A 70 4.53 1.99 24.08
CA GLU A 70 5.67 1.44 23.30
C GLU A 70 5.52 -0.05 23.02
N GLU A 71 5.06 -0.82 23.99
CA GLU A 71 4.79 -2.25 23.83
C GLU A 71 3.68 -2.50 22.81
N TYR A 72 2.58 -1.73 22.90
CA TYR A 72 1.50 -1.79 21.94
C TYR A 72 1.95 -1.39 20.53
N ASP A 73 2.75 -0.33 20.37
CA ASP A 73 3.24 0.14 19.07
C ASP A 73 4.15 -0.91 18.42
N LYS A 74 4.95 -1.65 19.20
CA LYS A 74 5.77 -2.76 18.71
C LYS A 74 4.92 -3.93 18.24
N GLU A 75 3.95 -4.34 19.06
CA GLU A 75 3.01 -5.41 18.70
C GLU A 75 2.20 -5.04 17.46
N TYR A 76 1.62 -3.82 17.45
CA TYR A 76 0.88 -3.29 16.30
C TYR A 76 1.69 -3.37 15.01
N LYS A 77 2.95 -2.93 15.05
CA LYS A 77 3.83 -2.95 13.89
C LYS A 77 4.05 -4.36 13.37
N THR A 78 4.37 -5.30 14.25
CA THR A 78 4.62 -6.70 13.89
C THR A 78 3.38 -7.32 13.24
N VAL A 79 2.23 -7.26 13.91
CA VAL A 79 0.98 -7.84 13.41
C VAL A 79 0.52 -7.14 12.11
N TYR A 80 0.73 -5.81 12.01
CA TYR A 80 0.42 -5.08 10.79
C TYR A 80 1.26 -5.54 9.59
N GLU A 81 2.58 -5.72 9.77
CA GLU A 81 3.48 -6.19 8.71
C GLU A 81 3.15 -7.61 8.25
N GLU A 82 2.82 -8.50 9.18
CA GLU A 82 2.39 -9.87 8.88
C GLU A 82 1.07 -9.90 8.10
N CYS A 83 0.06 -9.19 8.59
CA CYS A 83 -1.24 -9.09 7.92
C CYS A 83 -1.14 -8.41 6.55
N HIS A 84 -0.34 -7.35 6.44
CA HIS A 84 -0.10 -6.65 5.18
C HIS A 84 0.57 -7.57 4.15
N SER A 85 1.59 -8.33 4.54
CA SER A 85 2.23 -9.33 3.68
C SER A 85 1.24 -10.42 3.26
N SER A 86 0.42 -10.89 4.19
CA SER A 86 -0.60 -11.91 3.95
C SER A 86 -1.63 -11.47 2.90
N LEU A 87 -1.98 -10.18 2.83
CA LEU A 87 -2.91 -9.68 1.80
C LEU A 87 -2.41 -9.92 0.36
N TYR A 88 -1.10 -9.92 0.14
CA TYR A 88 -0.51 -10.13 -1.19
C TYR A 88 -0.31 -11.60 -1.53
N THR A 89 -0.21 -12.47 -0.54
CA THR A 89 0.09 -13.90 -0.72
C THR A 89 -1.12 -14.81 -0.48
N GLY A 90 -2.11 -14.33 0.28
CA GLY A 90 -3.24 -15.13 0.75
C GLY A 90 -4.45 -15.23 -0.21
N GLY A 91 -4.36 -14.62 -1.41
CA GLY A 91 -5.44 -14.71 -2.41
C GLY A 91 -6.74 -13.99 -2.03
N TYR A 92 -6.67 -13.00 -1.16
CA TYR A 92 -7.83 -12.24 -0.69
C TYR A 92 -8.51 -11.43 -1.79
N ARG A 93 -9.84 -11.31 -1.70
CA ARG A 93 -10.65 -10.40 -2.50
C ARG A 93 -11.14 -9.26 -1.61
N ILE A 94 -10.76 -8.03 -1.93
CA ILE A 94 -11.10 -6.85 -1.13
C ILE A 94 -12.26 -6.12 -1.80
N TYR A 95 -13.41 -6.08 -1.14
CA TYR A 95 -14.59 -5.33 -1.58
C TYR A 95 -14.64 -4.01 -0.81
N THR A 96 -14.79 -2.90 -1.51
CA THR A 96 -14.77 -1.56 -0.90
C THR A 96 -16.02 -0.77 -1.26
N SER A 97 -16.33 0.24 -0.45
CA SER A 97 -17.35 1.27 -0.72
C SER A 97 -16.88 2.38 -1.65
N LEU A 98 -15.61 2.36 -2.06
CA LEU A 98 -14.98 3.41 -2.84
C LEU A 98 -15.51 3.45 -4.27
N SER A 99 -15.75 4.67 -4.78
CA SER A 99 -16.28 4.92 -6.11
C SER A 99 -15.25 5.64 -6.98
N MET A 100 -14.82 5.03 -8.09
CA MET A 100 -13.87 5.62 -9.04
C MET A 100 -14.35 6.97 -9.59
N SER A 101 -15.65 7.11 -9.86
CA SER A 101 -16.24 8.36 -10.36
C SER A 101 -16.15 9.48 -9.30
N LYS A 102 -16.51 9.18 -8.04
CA LYS A 102 -16.43 10.13 -6.93
C LYS A 102 -14.96 10.47 -6.61
N GLN A 103 -14.07 9.48 -6.65
CA GLN A 103 -12.63 9.66 -6.46
C GLN A 103 -12.04 10.64 -7.48
N SER A 104 -12.35 10.46 -8.77
CA SER A 104 -11.86 11.32 -9.84
C SER A 104 -12.38 12.77 -9.68
N LYS A 105 -13.65 12.95 -9.32
CA LYS A 105 -14.24 14.26 -9.06
C LYS A 105 -13.57 14.94 -7.87
N LEU A 106 -13.37 14.23 -6.76
CA LEU A 106 -12.73 14.75 -5.55
C LEU A 106 -11.28 15.17 -5.83
N GLN A 107 -10.50 14.31 -6.51
CA GLN A 107 -9.12 14.64 -6.90
C GLN A 107 -9.06 15.87 -7.82
N LYS A 108 -9.97 15.96 -8.79
CA LYS A 108 -10.05 17.14 -9.67
C LYS A 108 -10.36 18.40 -8.88
N SER A 109 -11.28 18.34 -7.92
CA SER A 109 -11.65 19.46 -7.06
C SER A 109 -10.44 19.96 -6.27
N VAL A 110 -9.73 19.07 -5.55
CA VAL A 110 -8.51 19.40 -4.79
C VAL A 110 -7.45 20.04 -5.69
N ASN A 111 -7.21 19.46 -6.86
CA ASN A 111 -6.21 19.98 -7.80
C ASN A 111 -6.60 21.38 -8.34
N THR A 112 -7.88 21.60 -8.63
CA THR A 112 -8.37 22.86 -9.18
C THR A 112 -8.32 23.97 -8.13
N THR A 113 -8.77 23.69 -6.92
CA THR A 113 -8.76 24.66 -5.80
C THR A 113 -7.34 25.12 -5.50
N LEU A 114 -6.37 24.22 -5.56
CA LEU A 114 -4.97 24.53 -5.24
C LEU A 114 -4.12 24.94 -6.46
N LYS A 115 -4.73 25.13 -7.64
CA LYS A 115 -4.03 25.43 -8.90
C LYS A 115 -3.18 26.69 -8.82
N GLY A 116 -3.61 27.72 -8.06
CA GLY A 116 -2.90 28.98 -7.89
C GLY A 116 -1.56 28.86 -7.16
N PHE A 117 -1.40 27.85 -6.32
CA PHE A 117 -0.18 27.62 -5.53
C PHE A 117 0.79 26.73 -6.31
N LYS A 118 1.85 27.32 -6.86
CA LYS A 118 2.77 26.64 -7.80
C LYS A 118 4.10 26.21 -7.17
N ASP A 119 4.39 26.67 -5.96
CA ASP A 119 5.66 26.40 -5.28
C ASP A 119 5.89 24.89 -5.08
N LYS A 120 7.13 24.47 -5.38
CA LYS A 120 7.56 23.07 -5.28
C LYS A 120 8.79 22.94 -4.40
N THR A 121 8.95 21.75 -3.85
CA THR A 121 10.19 21.30 -3.21
C THR A 121 11.23 20.94 -4.26
N LYS A 122 12.47 20.64 -3.81
CA LYS A 122 13.56 20.18 -4.70
C LYS A 122 13.19 18.92 -5.50
N ASP A 123 12.34 18.04 -4.91
CA ASP A 123 11.88 16.79 -5.52
C ASP A 123 10.69 16.97 -6.49
N GLY A 124 10.32 18.22 -6.79
CA GLY A 124 9.21 18.53 -7.69
C GLY A 124 7.81 18.38 -7.07
N THR A 125 7.72 18.08 -5.76
CA THR A 125 6.47 17.97 -5.01
C THR A 125 5.92 19.37 -4.70
N TYR A 126 4.61 19.59 -4.84
CA TYR A 126 4.01 20.85 -4.42
C TYR A 126 4.15 21.06 -2.93
N LYS A 127 4.62 22.25 -2.49
CA LYS A 127 4.75 22.60 -1.08
C LYS A 127 3.39 22.63 -0.39
N LEU A 128 2.39 23.27 -1.02
CA LEU A 128 1.03 23.29 -0.49
C LEU A 128 0.28 22.06 -0.96
N GLN A 129 -0.19 21.28 -0.01
CA GLN A 129 -1.01 20.09 -0.21
C GLN A 129 -2.39 20.28 0.42
N GLY A 130 -3.36 19.50 -0.02
CA GLY A 130 -4.69 19.46 0.56
C GLY A 130 -5.21 18.04 0.57
N ALA A 131 -5.95 17.68 1.60
CA ALA A 131 -6.59 16.39 1.72
C ALA A 131 -8.10 16.56 1.83
N ALA A 132 -8.85 15.57 1.35
CA ALA A 132 -10.30 15.56 1.42
C ALA A 132 -10.83 14.13 1.49
N THR A 133 -11.90 13.93 2.25
CA THR A 133 -12.62 12.66 2.35
C THR A 133 -14.10 12.90 2.06
N SER A 134 -14.69 12.06 1.24
CA SER A 134 -16.13 12.04 0.98
C SER A 134 -16.75 10.81 1.63
N ILE A 135 -17.77 11.02 2.46
CA ILE A 135 -18.47 10.00 3.22
C ILE A 135 -19.93 9.97 2.74
N ASP A 136 -20.47 8.76 2.60
CA ASP A 136 -21.90 8.57 2.38
C ASP A 136 -22.64 8.71 3.71
N ASN A 137 -23.50 9.73 3.80
CA ASN A 137 -24.21 10.04 5.05
C ASN A 137 -25.23 8.97 5.49
N LYS A 138 -25.63 8.07 4.58
CA LYS A 138 -26.56 6.99 4.91
C LYS A 138 -25.85 5.79 5.53
N THR A 139 -24.65 5.49 5.05
CA THR A 139 -23.90 4.29 5.45
C THR A 139 -22.74 4.59 6.38
N GLY A 140 -22.26 5.85 6.43
CA GLY A 140 -21.05 6.24 7.13
C GLY A 140 -19.76 5.79 6.41
N PHE A 141 -19.86 5.18 5.23
CA PHE A 141 -18.71 4.66 4.52
C PHE A 141 -17.99 5.73 3.70
N VAL A 142 -16.67 5.63 3.66
CA VAL A 142 -15.84 6.46 2.80
C VAL A 142 -16.04 6.03 1.33
N VAL A 143 -16.46 6.96 0.48
CA VAL A 143 -16.70 6.71 -0.95
C VAL A 143 -15.63 7.31 -1.86
N ALA A 144 -14.85 8.28 -1.35
CA ALA A 144 -13.67 8.81 -2.03
C ALA A 144 -12.70 9.41 -0.99
N ILE A 145 -11.40 9.32 -1.23
CA ILE A 145 -10.37 9.84 -0.33
C ILE A 145 -9.16 10.33 -1.12
N VAL A 146 -8.75 11.56 -0.86
CA VAL A 146 -7.62 12.23 -1.51
C VAL A 146 -6.68 12.75 -0.43
N GLY A 147 -5.46 12.27 -0.42
CA GLY A 147 -4.43 12.63 0.56
C GLY A 147 -3.46 13.72 0.11
N GLY A 148 -3.63 14.25 -1.10
CA GLY A 148 -2.76 15.27 -1.65
C GLY A 148 -3.08 15.64 -3.10
N ARG A 149 -2.35 16.61 -3.62
CA ARG A 149 -2.43 17.00 -5.04
C ARG A 149 -1.84 15.90 -5.92
N LYS A 150 -2.41 15.70 -7.12
CA LYS A 150 -1.86 14.77 -8.12
C LYS A 150 -0.50 15.28 -8.59
N GLN A 151 0.51 14.41 -8.56
CA GLN A 151 1.88 14.72 -8.94
C GLN A 151 2.37 13.71 -9.98
N LYS A 152 3.24 14.16 -10.90
CA LYS A 152 3.70 13.33 -12.01
C LYS A 152 4.75 12.28 -11.64
N ASN A 153 5.55 12.53 -10.59
CA ASN A 153 6.78 11.79 -10.30
C ASN A 153 6.80 11.15 -8.91
N THR A 154 5.68 10.68 -8.40
CA THR A 154 5.69 9.92 -7.14
C THR A 154 5.99 8.45 -7.44
N THR A 155 7.24 8.06 -7.27
CA THR A 155 7.64 6.66 -7.14
C THR A 155 7.40 6.22 -5.70
N GLY A 156 6.56 5.20 -5.49
CA GLY A 156 6.28 4.64 -4.16
C GLY A 156 4.97 5.08 -3.52
N TYR A 157 4.81 4.75 -2.26
CA TYR A 157 3.62 5.07 -1.48
C TYR A 157 3.48 6.57 -1.28
N THR A 158 2.40 7.14 -1.79
CA THR A 158 2.10 8.56 -1.59
C THR A 158 1.46 8.74 -0.22
N LEU A 159 2.05 9.60 0.64
CA LEU A 159 1.48 9.93 1.94
C LEU A 159 0.03 10.40 1.79
N ASN A 160 -0.91 9.64 2.34
CA ASN A 160 -2.31 9.99 2.36
C ASN A 160 -2.63 10.82 3.61
N ARG A 161 -2.55 12.14 3.48
CA ARG A 161 -2.74 13.09 4.59
C ARG A 161 -4.15 13.08 5.16
N ALA A 162 -5.11 12.43 4.48
CA ALA A 162 -6.48 12.33 4.97
C ALA A 162 -6.61 11.39 6.18
N PHE A 163 -5.67 10.43 6.37
CA PHE A 163 -5.74 9.50 7.49
C PHE A 163 -4.37 9.12 8.10
N GLN A 164 -3.25 9.44 7.44
CA GLN A 164 -1.91 9.09 7.92
C GLN A 164 -1.19 10.25 8.60
N SER A 165 -1.73 11.45 8.56
CA SER A 165 -1.15 12.65 9.17
C SER A 165 -2.01 13.13 10.33
N ALA A 166 -1.50 13.03 11.55
CA ALA A 166 -2.09 13.68 12.72
C ALA A 166 -1.94 15.21 12.60
N ARG A 167 -2.95 15.95 13.05
CA ARG A 167 -2.95 17.41 13.18
C ARG A 167 -3.38 17.81 14.57
#